data_6b3b597d6a4958855a4a3885f2039b80
#
_entry.id   6b3b597d6a4958855a4a3885f2039b80
#
_cell.length_a   1.000
_cell.length_b   1.000
_cell.length_c   1.000
_cell.angle_alpha   90.00
_cell.angle_beta   90.00
_cell.angle_gamma   90.00
#
_symmetry.space_group_name_H-M   'P 1'
#
loop_
_entity.id
_entity.type
_entity.pdbx_description
1 polymer ?
#
loop_
_entity_poly.entity_id
_entity_poly.type
_entity_poly.pdbx_seq_one_letter_code
_entity_poly.pdbx_strand_id
1 'polypeptide(L)'
;MPAQLPEPGAVFLDHVAHFVPAMEPAAAALAGCGFRLTPFTAQTNRVKGKPVAAEMGNRCAMLRRGYVEILATTGDAPLARQLADRLTRHVGLH
;
A
#
# COMPACT_ATOMS: atom_id res chain seq x y z
N MET A 1 -1.04 15.84 -17.31
CA MET A 1 -1.39 14.81 -16.31
C MET A 1 -2.72 15.18 -15.65
N PRO A 2 -3.64 14.23 -15.52
CA PRO A 2 -4.82 14.48 -14.70
C PRO A 2 -4.41 14.78 -13.26
N ALA A 3 -5.14 15.67 -12.62
CA ALA A 3 -4.90 15.96 -11.22
C ALA A 3 -5.31 14.76 -10.36
N GLN A 4 -4.48 14.43 -9.36
CA GLN A 4 -4.79 13.38 -8.39
C GLN A 4 -5.69 13.89 -7.26
N LEU A 5 -5.88 15.20 -7.17
CA LEU A 5 -6.77 15.80 -6.17
C LEU A 5 -8.09 16.17 -6.82
N PRO A 6 -9.21 16.08 -6.08
CA PRO A 6 -10.50 16.48 -6.62
C PRO A 6 -10.58 18.01 -6.79
N GLU A 7 -11.46 18.45 -7.72
CA GLU A 7 -11.81 19.84 -7.82
C GLU A 7 -12.48 20.31 -6.52
N PRO A 8 -12.44 21.64 -6.20
CA PRO A 8 -13.11 22.15 -5.01
C PRO A 8 -14.58 21.72 -4.97
N GLY A 9 -14.99 21.13 -3.85
CA GLY A 9 -16.34 20.63 -3.67
C GLY A 9 -16.63 19.25 -4.24
N ALA A 10 -15.69 18.67 -5.00
CA ALA A 10 -15.82 17.32 -5.51
C ALA A 10 -15.19 16.30 -4.55
N VAL A 11 -15.61 15.05 -4.66
CA VAL A 11 -15.10 13.94 -3.85
C VAL A 11 -14.86 12.76 -4.77
N PHE A 12 -13.71 12.08 -4.62
CA PHE A 12 -13.48 10.80 -5.28
C PHE A 12 -12.64 9.90 -4.38
N LEU A 13 -12.65 8.62 -4.68
CA LEU A 13 -11.85 7.64 -3.94
C LEU A 13 -10.37 7.84 -4.28
N ASP A 14 -9.55 8.16 -3.26
CA ASP A 14 -8.12 8.39 -3.45
C ASP A 14 -7.39 7.08 -3.72
N HIS A 15 -7.56 6.11 -2.85
CA HIS A 15 -6.93 4.80 -3.02
C HIS A 15 -7.62 3.73 -2.19
N VAL A 16 -7.33 2.48 -2.53
CA VAL A 16 -7.65 1.32 -1.72
C VAL A 16 -6.37 0.56 -1.43
N ALA A 17 -6.28 -0.06 -0.28
CA ALA A 17 -5.11 -0.82 0.13
C ALA A 17 -5.42 -2.31 0.16
N HIS A 18 -4.57 -3.08 -0.52
CA HIS A 18 -4.59 -4.54 -0.47
C HIS A 18 -3.43 -5.03 0.37
N PHE A 19 -3.73 -5.77 1.42
CA PHE A 19 -2.73 -6.40 2.25
C PHE A 19 -2.40 -7.76 1.64
N VAL A 20 -1.11 -8.01 1.39
CA VAL A 20 -0.65 -9.23 0.72
C VAL A 20 0.46 -9.89 1.52
N PRO A 21 0.56 -11.24 1.47
CA PRO A 21 1.61 -11.94 2.21
C PRO A 21 3.00 -11.76 1.61
N ALA A 22 3.10 -11.49 0.31
CA ALA A 22 4.37 -11.27 -0.37
C ALA A 22 4.20 -10.22 -1.45
N MET A 23 5.12 -9.25 -1.47
CA MET A 23 5.04 -8.09 -2.37
C MET A 23 5.24 -8.48 -3.83
N GLU A 24 6.30 -9.18 -4.16
CA GLU A 24 6.69 -9.37 -5.55
C GLU A 24 5.71 -10.23 -6.36
N PRO A 25 5.15 -11.33 -5.84
CA PRO A 25 4.12 -12.05 -6.58
C PRO A 25 2.87 -11.21 -6.83
N ALA A 26 2.45 -10.38 -5.87
CA ALA A 26 1.29 -9.50 -6.04
C ALA A 26 1.58 -8.41 -7.08
N ALA A 27 2.77 -7.81 -7.03
CA ALA A 27 3.18 -6.80 -7.99
C ALA A 27 3.27 -7.39 -9.40
N ALA A 28 3.81 -8.60 -9.55
CA ALA A 28 3.89 -9.26 -10.83
C ALA A 28 2.52 -9.56 -11.41
N ALA A 29 1.56 -9.95 -10.59
CA ALA A 29 0.19 -10.20 -11.02
C ALA A 29 -0.47 -8.92 -11.56
N LEU A 30 -0.29 -7.80 -10.88
CA LEU A 30 -0.83 -6.51 -11.33
C LEU A 30 -0.13 -6.04 -12.60
N ALA A 31 1.20 -6.17 -12.68
CA ALA A 31 1.95 -5.82 -13.88
C ALA A 31 1.51 -6.67 -15.08
N GLY A 32 1.22 -7.95 -14.86
CA GLY A 32 0.69 -8.85 -15.89
C GLY A 32 -0.68 -8.41 -16.41
N CYS A 33 -1.45 -7.66 -15.60
CA CYS A 33 -2.72 -7.08 -16.03
C CYS A 33 -2.56 -5.74 -16.73
N GLY A 34 -1.33 -5.25 -16.91
CA GLY A 34 -1.06 -3.99 -17.60
C GLY A 34 -0.86 -2.79 -16.69
N PHE A 35 -0.92 -2.95 -15.37
CA PHE A 35 -0.69 -1.85 -14.45
C PHE A 35 0.79 -1.52 -14.35
N ARG A 36 1.09 -0.23 -14.20
CA ARG A 36 2.42 0.24 -13.84
C ARG A 36 2.47 0.46 -12.34
N LEU A 37 3.51 -0.10 -11.72
CA LEU A 37 3.67 0.01 -10.28
C LEU A 37 4.83 0.93 -9.94
N THR A 38 4.67 1.68 -8.84
CA THR A 38 5.78 2.46 -8.26
C THR A 38 6.82 1.51 -7.70
N PRO A 39 8.07 1.99 -7.51
CA PRO A 39 9.07 1.21 -6.78
C PRO A 39 8.61 0.91 -5.35
N PHE A 40 9.20 -0.12 -4.75
CA PHE A 40 8.94 -0.43 -3.36
C PHE A 40 9.35 0.74 -2.47
N THR A 41 8.46 1.12 -1.56
CA THR A 41 8.70 2.20 -0.60
C THR A 41 8.50 1.64 0.81
N ALA A 42 9.58 1.64 1.59
CA ALA A 42 9.50 1.26 3.00
C ALA A 42 8.78 2.35 3.78
N GLN A 43 7.90 1.94 4.67
CA GLN A 43 7.15 2.88 5.50
C GLN A 43 7.84 3.10 6.83
N THR A 44 7.66 4.30 7.39
CA THR A 44 8.12 4.66 8.70
C THR A 44 6.93 5.03 9.58
N ASN A 45 7.09 4.83 10.87
CA ASN A 45 6.13 5.24 11.88
C ASN A 45 6.82 6.24 12.82
N ARG A 46 6.05 6.98 13.58
CA ARG A 46 6.61 7.85 14.61
C ARG A 46 6.33 7.25 15.98
N VAL A 47 7.41 7.08 16.74
CA VAL A 47 7.34 6.64 18.13
C VAL A 47 8.02 7.70 18.97
N LYS A 48 7.27 8.34 19.87
CA LYS A 48 7.76 9.44 20.71
C LYS A 48 8.40 10.57 19.89
N GLY A 49 7.78 10.89 18.75
CA GLY A 49 8.24 11.96 17.85
C GLY A 49 9.43 11.60 16.97
N LYS A 50 9.99 10.40 17.07
CA LYS A 50 11.13 9.95 16.25
C LYS A 50 10.67 8.99 15.16
N PRO A 51 11.24 9.06 13.94
CA PRO A 51 10.92 8.10 12.90
C PRO A 51 11.49 6.72 13.26
N VAL A 52 10.66 5.69 13.09
CA VAL A 52 11.02 4.30 13.33
C VAL A 52 10.53 3.49 12.13
N ALA A 53 11.32 2.54 11.66
CA ALA A 53 10.91 1.66 10.58
C ALA A 53 9.65 0.90 10.98
N ALA A 54 8.62 0.96 10.15
CA ALA A 54 7.38 0.21 10.37
C ALA A 54 7.54 -1.27 10.02
N GLU A 55 8.59 -1.61 9.30
CA GLU A 55 8.90 -2.95 8.80
C GLU A 55 7.78 -3.48 7.91
N MET A 56 7.27 -2.59 7.10
CA MET A 56 6.34 -2.87 6.01
C MET A 56 6.58 -1.86 4.91
N GLY A 57 6.10 -2.16 3.74
CA GLY A 57 6.25 -1.26 2.62
C GLY A 57 5.18 -1.49 1.59
N ASN A 58 5.16 -0.61 0.61
CA ASN A 58 4.14 -0.63 -0.43
C ASN A 58 4.72 -0.51 -1.82
N ARG A 59 3.89 -0.89 -2.78
CA ARG A 59 3.98 -0.46 -4.17
C ARG A 59 2.57 -0.05 -4.59
N CYS A 60 2.47 0.92 -5.46
CA CYS A 60 1.19 1.46 -5.90
C CYS A 60 1.00 1.28 -7.39
N ALA A 61 -0.14 0.71 -7.78
CA ALA A 61 -0.58 0.70 -9.16
C ALA A 61 -1.32 2.02 -9.41
N MET A 62 -0.67 2.93 -10.15
CA MET A 62 -1.20 4.27 -10.37
C MET A 62 -2.28 4.23 -11.45
N LEU A 63 -3.42 4.85 -11.15
CA LEU A 63 -4.54 5.00 -12.05
C LEU A 63 -4.58 6.44 -12.55
N ARG A 64 -5.49 6.73 -13.48
CA ARG A 64 -5.71 8.10 -13.93
C ARG A 64 -6.06 9.01 -12.77
N ARG A 65 -6.88 8.52 -11.83
CA ARG A 65 -7.17 9.16 -10.55
C ARG A 65 -7.07 8.10 -9.46
N GLY A 66 -6.36 8.45 -8.39
CA GLY A 66 -6.16 7.52 -7.30
C GLY A 66 -5.18 6.40 -7.64
N TYR A 67 -5.15 5.39 -6.79
CA TYR A 67 -4.25 4.26 -6.99
C TYR A 67 -4.71 3.06 -6.17
N VAL A 68 -4.20 1.89 -6.53
CA VAL A 68 -4.31 0.68 -5.74
C VAL A 68 -2.98 0.46 -5.03
N GLU A 69 -3.00 0.49 -3.72
CA GLU A 69 -1.81 0.26 -2.90
C GLU A 69 -1.73 -1.21 -2.51
N ILE A 70 -0.58 -1.84 -2.67
CA ILE A 70 -0.32 -3.16 -2.10
C ILE A 70 0.69 -3.02 -0.97
N LEU A 71 0.40 -3.64 0.16
CA LEU A 71 1.19 -3.56 1.39
C LEU A 71 1.62 -4.95 1.82
N ALA A 72 2.87 -5.08 2.20
CA ALA A 72 3.44 -6.31 2.74
C ALA A 72 4.40 -5.99 3.87
N THR A 73 4.57 -6.93 4.79
CA THR A 73 5.52 -6.79 5.87
C THR A 73 6.93 -7.11 5.40
N THR A 74 7.92 -6.45 6.01
CA THR A 74 9.34 -6.74 5.81
C THR A 74 10.03 -7.18 7.10
N GLY A 75 9.28 -7.20 8.21
CA GLY A 75 9.76 -7.58 9.53
C GLY A 75 8.59 -7.76 10.46
N ASP A 76 8.79 -7.62 11.77
CA ASP A 76 7.74 -7.84 12.76
C ASP A 76 7.65 -6.73 13.82
N ALA A 77 7.93 -5.50 13.42
CA ALA A 77 7.61 -4.33 14.25
C ALA A 77 6.11 -4.29 14.57
N PRO A 78 5.68 -3.55 15.60
CA PRO A 78 4.27 -3.59 16.04
C PRO A 78 3.26 -3.36 14.93
N LEU A 79 3.50 -2.40 14.03
CA LEU A 79 2.58 -2.13 12.93
C LEU A 79 2.58 -3.27 11.91
N ALA A 80 3.75 -3.84 11.63
CA ALA A 80 3.85 -5.00 10.74
C ALA A 80 3.13 -6.22 11.31
N ARG A 81 3.18 -6.42 12.64
CA ARG A 81 2.43 -7.50 13.30
C ARG A 81 0.93 -7.30 13.15
N GLN A 82 0.44 -6.07 13.24
CA GLN A 82 -0.97 -5.79 13.01
C GLN A 82 -1.40 -6.16 11.60
N LEU A 83 -0.57 -5.86 10.61
CA LEU A 83 -0.82 -6.25 9.23
C LEU A 83 -0.83 -7.78 9.08
N ALA A 84 0.17 -8.46 9.65
CA ALA A 84 0.25 -9.91 9.61
C ALA A 84 -0.97 -10.56 10.28
N ASP A 85 -1.43 -10.01 11.40
CA ASP A 85 -2.62 -10.50 12.10
C ASP A 85 -3.87 -10.38 11.22
N ARG A 86 -4.03 -9.26 10.53
CA ARG A 86 -5.16 -9.10 9.60
C ARG A 86 -5.13 -10.10 8.46
N LEU A 87 -3.94 -10.42 7.96
CA LEU A 87 -3.77 -11.40 6.90
C LEU A 87 -4.18 -12.82 7.32
N THR A 88 -4.18 -13.13 8.62
CA THR A 88 -4.70 -14.42 9.10
C THR A 88 -6.21 -14.54 8.88
N ARG A 89 -6.92 -13.42 8.74
CA ARG A 89 -8.37 -13.40 8.52
C ARG A 89 -8.73 -13.43 7.05
N HIS A 90 -8.06 -12.63 6.24
CA HIS A 90 -8.18 -12.68 4.78
C HIS A 90 -7.06 -11.89 4.12
N VAL A 91 -6.81 -12.20 2.85
CA VAL A 91 -5.90 -11.48 1.99
C VAL A 91 -6.71 -10.50 1.14
N GLY A 92 -6.15 -9.34 0.86
CA GLY A 92 -6.73 -8.38 -0.05
C GLY A 92 -7.13 -7.08 0.62
N LEU A 93 -8.32 -6.60 0.29
CA LEU A 93 -8.79 -5.29 0.74
C LEU A 93 -9.09 -5.29 2.24
N HIS A 94 -8.57 -4.28 2.89
CA HIS A 94 -8.77 -4.08 4.33
C HIS A 94 -9.19 -2.67 4.65
#